data_80fa3e5cb55dc8ed56562e4625f0aae2
#
_entry.id   80fa3e5cb55dc8ed56562e4625f0aae2
#
_cell.length_a   1.000
_cell.length_b   1.000
_cell.length_c   1.000
_cell.angle_alpha   90.00
_cell.angle_beta   90.00
_cell.angle_gamma   90.00
#
_symmetry.space_group_name_H-M   'P 1'
#
loop_
_entity.id
_entity.type
_entity.pdbx_description
1 polymer ?
#
loop_
_entity_poly.entity_id
_entity_poly.type
_entity_poly.pdbx_seq_one_letter_code
_entity_poly.pdbx_strand_id
1 'polypeptide(L)'
;MIRYGSVASYIPELAKADKNKLGICLYTIDGNQFEAGNTEDRFTIQSISKVMALCLALETFGAEFVFDHVGVEPSGEAFNSLVELDNRSNRPFNPMINSGAITVASLLVNHYSIEDMQKYMQDVCEDPEIAVDEAVFQSEMATCARNKAIAYLLKSKEIIDTDVEDSVTFYTKMCSMSVNARDLAMFGLLLANDGVQLSTGKRLISSQTVRMVPVSYTHLRAHETAANL
;
A
#
# COMPACT_ATOMS: atom_id res chain seq x y z
N MET A 1 -20.75 0.78 -16.62
CA MET A 1 -20.13 0.67 -15.28
C MET A 1 -19.84 2.04 -14.67
N ILE A 2 -19.27 2.98 -15.40
CA ILE A 2 -18.92 4.35 -14.90
C ILE A 2 -20.14 5.12 -14.32
N ARG A 3 -21.37 4.81 -14.73
CA ARG A 3 -22.58 5.52 -14.31
C ARG A 3 -22.98 5.32 -12.85
N TYR A 4 -22.46 4.31 -12.16
CA TYR A 4 -22.87 3.93 -10.81
C TYR A 4 -21.78 4.16 -9.75
N GLY A 5 -20.59 4.61 -10.16
CA GLY A 5 -19.51 4.94 -9.26
C GLY A 5 -19.52 6.40 -8.82
N SER A 6 -18.88 6.66 -7.68
CA SER A 6 -18.54 8.01 -7.22
C SER A 6 -17.04 8.09 -6.90
N VAL A 7 -16.46 9.28 -7.02
CA VAL A 7 -15.07 9.51 -6.60
C VAL A 7 -14.96 9.43 -5.08
N ALA A 8 -13.79 9.01 -4.59
CA ALA A 8 -13.48 9.05 -3.16
C ALA A 8 -13.55 10.50 -2.65
N SER A 9 -14.16 10.72 -1.49
CA SER A 9 -14.37 12.06 -0.91
C SER A 9 -13.87 12.19 0.53
N TYR A 10 -13.29 11.13 1.10
CA TYR A 10 -12.76 11.14 2.47
C TYR A 10 -11.46 11.95 2.60
N ILE A 11 -10.75 12.18 1.51
CA ILE A 11 -9.68 13.17 1.37
C ILE A 11 -10.17 14.22 0.38
N PRO A 12 -10.25 15.52 0.74
CA PRO A 12 -10.82 16.55 -0.14
C PRO A 12 -10.17 16.65 -1.52
N GLU A 13 -8.86 16.42 -1.61
CA GLU A 13 -8.15 16.48 -2.89
C GLU A 13 -8.58 15.35 -3.84
N LEU A 14 -8.88 14.15 -3.34
CA LEU A 14 -9.36 13.03 -4.16
C LEU A 14 -10.74 13.30 -4.77
N ALA A 15 -11.57 14.12 -4.11
CA ALA A 15 -12.90 14.47 -4.64
C ALA A 15 -12.86 15.28 -5.95
N LYS A 16 -11.69 15.83 -6.32
CA LYS A 16 -11.49 16.57 -7.59
C LYS A 16 -11.27 15.65 -8.80
N ALA A 17 -11.12 14.33 -8.59
CA ALA A 17 -10.89 13.39 -9.67
C ALA A 17 -12.08 13.34 -10.66
N ASP A 18 -11.78 13.18 -11.95
CA ASP A 18 -12.81 12.99 -12.97
C ASP A 18 -13.36 11.56 -12.93
N LYS A 19 -14.63 11.43 -12.50
CA LYS A 19 -15.34 10.14 -12.40
C LYS A 19 -15.53 9.39 -13.72
N ASN A 20 -15.32 10.07 -14.86
CA ASN A 20 -15.50 9.47 -16.20
C ASN A 20 -14.22 8.80 -16.72
N LYS A 21 -13.11 8.91 -16.02
CA LYS A 21 -11.85 8.26 -16.40
C LYS A 21 -11.85 6.80 -15.98
N LEU A 22 -11.40 5.95 -16.88
CA LEU A 22 -11.18 4.51 -16.65
C LEU A 22 -9.99 4.06 -17.47
N GLY A 23 -8.98 3.49 -16.81
CA GLY A 23 -7.83 2.86 -17.44
C GLY A 23 -7.75 1.39 -17.05
N ILE A 24 -7.45 0.53 -18.01
CA ILE A 24 -7.20 -0.90 -17.80
C ILE A 24 -5.87 -1.23 -18.47
N CYS A 25 -4.94 -1.82 -17.74
CA CYS A 25 -3.67 -2.31 -18.27
C CYS A 25 -3.46 -3.75 -17.82
N LEU A 26 -3.00 -4.60 -18.73
CA LEU A 26 -2.66 -5.98 -18.50
C LEU A 26 -1.28 -6.27 -19.10
N TYR A 27 -0.37 -6.79 -18.29
CA TYR A 27 0.89 -7.38 -18.73
C TYR A 27 0.85 -8.89 -18.54
N THR A 28 1.45 -9.62 -19.46
CA THR A 28 1.62 -11.07 -19.36
C THR A 28 3.09 -11.43 -19.18
N ILE A 29 3.37 -12.59 -18.57
CA ILE A 29 4.75 -13.04 -18.31
C ILE A 29 5.55 -13.36 -19.57
N ASP A 30 4.90 -13.47 -20.73
CA ASP A 30 5.51 -13.60 -22.05
C ASP A 30 5.77 -12.24 -22.74
N GLY A 31 5.54 -11.13 -22.03
CA GLY A 31 5.88 -9.77 -22.43
C GLY A 31 4.83 -9.06 -23.28
N ASN A 32 3.61 -9.59 -23.41
CA ASN A 32 2.55 -8.86 -24.08
C ASN A 32 1.92 -7.82 -23.17
N GLN A 33 1.53 -6.68 -23.75
CA GLN A 33 0.84 -5.57 -23.09
C GLN A 33 -0.48 -5.28 -23.78
N PHE A 34 -1.54 -5.14 -23.02
CA PHE A 34 -2.88 -4.78 -23.47
C PHE A 34 -3.40 -3.61 -22.66
N GLU A 35 -3.92 -2.60 -23.34
CA GLU A 35 -4.39 -1.38 -22.70
C GLU A 35 -5.74 -0.92 -23.26
N ALA A 36 -6.53 -0.28 -22.41
CA ALA A 36 -7.77 0.35 -22.80
C ALA A 36 -8.07 1.55 -21.89
N GLY A 37 -8.55 2.65 -22.50
CA GLY A 37 -8.95 3.86 -21.78
C GLY A 37 -7.76 4.70 -21.33
N ASN A 38 -7.89 5.27 -20.13
CA ASN A 38 -6.99 6.29 -19.59
C ASN A 38 -5.84 5.67 -18.79
N THR A 39 -4.99 4.86 -19.42
CA THR A 39 -3.93 4.09 -18.73
C THR A 39 -2.75 4.94 -18.28
N GLU A 40 -2.53 6.10 -18.90
CA GLU A 40 -1.45 7.04 -18.57
C GLU A 40 -1.86 8.11 -17.54
N ASP A 41 -3.15 8.23 -17.27
CA ASP A 41 -3.63 9.22 -16.31
C ASP A 41 -3.13 8.89 -14.90
N ARG A 42 -2.50 9.87 -14.25
CA ARG A 42 -1.95 9.67 -12.92
C ARG A 42 -3.00 9.83 -11.84
N PHE A 43 -2.84 9.03 -10.80
CA PHE A 43 -3.61 9.06 -9.56
C PHE A 43 -2.72 8.64 -8.39
N THR A 44 -3.09 8.96 -7.16
CA THR A 44 -2.31 8.50 -6.01
C THR A 44 -2.61 7.04 -5.70
N ILE A 45 -1.56 6.27 -5.40
CA ILE A 45 -1.61 4.82 -5.19
C ILE A 45 -2.49 4.41 -4.01
N GLN A 46 -2.66 5.29 -3.03
CA GLN A 46 -3.44 5.07 -1.82
C GLN A 46 -3.07 3.73 -1.13
N SER A 47 -4.05 2.97 -0.68
CA SER A 47 -3.82 1.72 0.07
C SER A 47 -3.13 0.59 -0.70
N ILE A 48 -2.93 0.69 -2.00
CA ILE A 48 -2.12 -0.28 -2.74
C ILE A 48 -0.65 -0.19 -2.30
N SER A 49 -0.19 0.97 -1.82
CA SER A 49 1.15 1.17 -1.25
C SER A 49 1.48 0.20 -0.11
N LYS A 50 0.48 -0.30 0.63
CA LYS A 50 0.65 -1.29 1.70
C LYS A 50 1.30 -2.58 1.20
N VAL A 51 0.96 -2.99 -0.02
CA VAL A 51 1.54 -4.20 -0.65
C VAL A 51 3.01 -3.99 -0.93
N MET A 52 3.38 -2.84 -1.50
CA MET A 52 4.77 -2.50 -1.79
C MET A 52 5.59 -2.33 -0.50
N ALA A 53 5.03 -1.66 0.51
CA ALA A 53 5.66 -1.51 1.82
C ALA A 53 5.89 -2.87 2.51
N LEU A 54 4.93 -3.79 2.42
CA LEU A 54 5.09 -5.13 2.96
C LEU A 54 6.21 -5.90 2.23
N CYS A 55 6.27 -5.82 0.89
CA CYS A 55 7.37 -6.42 0.13
C CYS A 55 8.72 -5.89 0.63
N LEU A 56 8.88 -4.59 0.75
CA LEU A 56 10.15 -3.98 1.21
C LEU A 56 10.48 -4.39 2.65
N ALA A 57 9.50 -4.41 3.55
CA ALA A 57 9.72 -4.84 4.94
C ALA A 57 10.15 -6.31 5.03
N LEU A 58 9.52 -7.20 4.26
CA LEU A 58 9.88 -8.61 4.22
C LEU A 58 11.30 -8.84 3.65
N GLU A 59 11.69 -8.09 2.62
CA GLU A 59 13.05 -8.15 2.06
C GLU A 59 14.09 -7.61 3.04
N THR A 60 13.74 -6.62 3.84
CA THR A 60 14.67 -5.94 4.76
C THR A 60 14.86 -6.72 6.07
N PHE A 61 13.76 -7.13 6.69
CA PHE A 61 13.77 -7.68 8.05
C PHE A 61 13.49 -9.19 8.11
N GLY A 62 13.00 -9.77 7.01
CA GLY A 62 12.56 -11.16 6.98
C GLY A 62 11.16 -11.37 7.56
N ALA A 63 10.55 -12.50 7.20
CA ALA A 63 9.17 -12.81 7.53
C ALA A 63 8.93 -12.98 9.04
N GLU A 64 9.84 -13.63 9.74
CA GLU A 64 9.72 -13.86 11.19
C GLU A 64 9.59 -12.53 11.92
N PHE A 65 10.52 -11.61 11.69
CA PHE A 65 10.52 -10.31 12.34
C PHE A 65 9.25 -9.49 11.99
N VAL A 66 8.89 -9.40 10.71
CA VAL A 66 7.72 -8.62 10.30
C VAL A 66 6.44 -9.18 10.90
N PHE A 67 6.26 -10.51 10.89
CA PHE A 67 5.05 -11.15 11.38
C PHE A 67 5.00 -11.31 12.91
N ASP A 68 6.08 -11.03 13.61
CA ASP A 68 6.03 -10.80 15.06
C ASP A 68 5.35 -9.46 15.42
N HIS A 69 5.47 -8.44 14.55
CA HIS A 69 4.88 -7.11 14.77
C HIS A 69 3.48 -6.97 14.16
N VAL A 70 3.16 -7.71 13.10
CA VAL A 70 1.86 -7.70 12.42
C VAL A 70 1.42 -9.12 12.11
N GLY A 71 0.16 -9.46 12.41
CA GLY A 71 -0.39 -10.79 12.16
C GLY A 71 -0.65 -11.09 10.69
N VAL A 72 -1.19 -12.27 10.44
CA VAL A 72 -1.59 -12.78 9.11
C VAL A 72 -3.04 -13.27 9.10
N GLU A 73 -3.87 -12.73 9.99
CA GLU A 73 -5.25 -13.18 10.20
C GLU A 73 -6.24 -12.28 9.45
N PRO A 74 -7.31 -12.81 8.85
CA PRO A 74 -8.36 -11.98 8.28
C PRO A 74 -9.04 -11.15 9.39
N SER A 75 -9.31 -9.90 9.10
CA SER A 75 -10.11 -9.02 9.95
C SER A 75 -11.58 -9.12 9.55
N GLY A 76 -12.47 -9.24 10.53
CA GLY A 76 -13.93 -9.15 10.33
C GLY A 76 -14.45 -7.71 10.38
N GLU A 77 -13.58 -6.75 10.65
CA GLU A 77 -13.91 -5.34 10.87
C GLU A 77 -13.50 -4.45 9.71
N ALA A 78 -14.00 -3.22 9.70
CA ALA A 78 -13.56 -2.22 8.72
C ALA A 78 -12.04 -1.96 8.83
N PHE A 79 -11.38 -1.77 7.67
CA PHE A 79 -9.92 -1.60 7.56
C PHE A 79 -9.32 -0.48 8.43
N ASN A 80 -10.13 0.43 8.93
CA ASN A 80 -9.77 1.55 9.80
C ASN A 80 -10.38 1.42 11.20
N SER A 81 -10.83 0.23 11.62
CA SER A 81 -11.38 -0.01 12.95
C SER A 81 -10.31 0.12 14.03
N LEU A 82 -10.70 0.67 15.18
CA LEU A 82 -9.90 0.73 16.42
C LEU A 82 -10.27 -0.37 17.40
N VAL A 83 -11.47 -0.96 17.24
CA VAL A 83 -12.10 -1.84 18.24
C VAL A 83 -11.29 -3.11 18.50
N GLU A 84 -10.80 -3.74 17.44
CA GLU A 84 -10.04 -4.99 17.58
C GLU A 84 -8.66 -4.77 18.18
N LEU A 85 -8.02 -3.66 17.82
CA LEU A 85 -6.73 -3.29 18.39
C LEU A 85 -6.81 -3.00 19.88
N ASP A 86 -7.94 -2.44 20.35
CA ASP A 86 -8.13 -2.14 21.77
C ASP A 86 -8.44 -3.39 22.60
N ASN A 87 -9.24 -4.33 22.10
CA ASN A 87 -9.88 -5.35 22.91
C ASN A 87 -9.22 -6.75 22.91
N ARG A 88 -8.45 -7.15 21.90
CA ARG A 88 -8.12 -8.56 21.69
C ARG A 88 -6.69 -8.91 21.27
N SER A 89 -5.87 -7.97 20.84
CA SER A 89 -4.61 -8.31 20.19
C SER A 89 -3.44 -7.48 20.71
N ASN A 90 -2.30 -8.14 20.94
CA ASN A 90 -1.03 -7.47 21.19
C ASN A 90 -0.34 -6.98 19.91
N ARG A 91 -0.97 -7.21 18.73
CA ARG A 91 -0.49 -6.76 17.42
C ARG A 91 -1.66 -6.64 16.45
N PRO A 92 -1.55 -5.82 15.37
CA PRO A 92 -2.56 -5.76 14.31
C PRO A 92 -2.77 -7.11 13.62
N PHE A 93 -3.99 -7.43 13.20
CA PHE A 93 -4.34 -8.72 12.60
C PHE A 93 -3.60 -9.00 11.29
N ASN A 94 -3.43 -7.99 10.45
CA ASN A 94 -2.74 -8.15 9.17
C ASN A 94 -2.21 -6.82 8.63
N PRO A 95 -1.26 -6.83 7.67
CA PRO A 95 -0.63 -5.63 7.13
C PRO A 95 -1.53 -4.82 6.18
N MET A 96 -2.73 -5.30 5.82
CA MET A 96 -3.62 -4.65 4.85
C MET A 96 -4.63 -3.71 5.51
N ILE A 97 -4.91 -3.85 6.82
CA ILE A 97 -5.66 -2.87 7.60
C ILE A 97 -4.75 -1.69 8.00
N ASN A 98 -5.33 -0.52 8.33
CA ASN A 98 -4.53 0.67 8.59
C ASN A 98 -3.58 0.51 9.79
N SER A 99 -4.00 -0.17 10.86
CA SER A 99 -3.13 -0.42 12.01
C SER A 99 -1.90 -1.25 11.62
N GLY A 100 -2.07 -2.32 10.85
CA GLY A 100 -0.95 -3.12 10.36
C GLY A 100 -0.06 -2.38 9.37
N ALA A 101 -0.64 -1.60 8.48
CA ALA A 101 0.12 -0.80 7.52
C ALA A 101 0.95 0.30 8.20
N ILE A 102 0.41 0.96 9.23
CA ILE A 102 1.15 1.94 10.04
C ILE A 102 2.26 1.22 10.85
N THR A 103 2.01 0.02 11.36
CA THR A 103 3.06 -0.79 11.99
C THR A 103 4.19 -1.12 11.00
N VAL A 104 3.87 -1.57 9.77
CA VAL A 104 4.88 -1.80 8.75
C VAL A 104 5.63 -0.52 8.39
N ALA A 105 4.93 0.61 8.26
CA ALA A 105 5.54 1.92 8.02
C ALA A 105 6.51 2.32 9.15
N SER A 106 6.16 2.04 10.41
CA SER A 106 7.02 2.32 11.56
C SER A 106 8.30 1.49 11.55
N LEU A 107 8.28 0.25 11.05
CA LEU A 107 9.49 -0.55 10.87
C LEU A 107 10.40 0.05 9.79
N LEU A 108 9.81 0.59 8.73
CA LEU A 108 10.56 1.12 7.59
C LEU A 108 11.15 2.51 7.84
N VAL A 109 10.44 3.41 8.53
CA VAL A 109 10.82 4.84 8.67
C VAL A 109 12.18 5.07 9.33
N ASN A 110 12.63 4.15 10.17
CA ASN A 110 13.96 4.23 10.80
C ASN A 110 15.10 3.75 9.86
N HIS A 111 14.78 3.10 8.74
CA HIS A 111 15.75 2.49 7.84
C HIS A 111 15.74 3.11 6.45
N TYR A 112 14.63 3.73 6.06
CA TYR A 112 14.42 4.30 4.73
C TYR A 112 13.85 5.71 4.83
N SER A 113 14.41 6.62 4.04
CA SER A 113 13.76 7.89 3.75
C SER A 113 12.57 7.71 2.81
N ILE A 114 11.76 8.75 2.66
CA ILE A 114 10.67 8.69 1.67
C ILE A 114 11.22 8.67 0.23
N GLU A 115 12.38 9.25 0.01
CA GLU A 115 13.10 9.23 -1.27
C GLU A 115 13.57 7.80 -1.61
N ASP A 116 14.02 7.02 -0.62
CA ASP A 116 14.36 5.60 -0.79
C ASP A 116 13.14 4.78 -1.16
N MET A 117 12.00 5.03 -0.48
CA MET A 117 10.73 4.37 -0.81
C MET A 117 10.23 4.76 -2.19
N GLN A 118 10.34 6.03 -2.57
CA GLN A 118 10.02 6.51 -3.92
C GLN A 118 10.90 5.81 -4.96
N LYS A 119 12.21 5.74 -4.72
CA LYS A 119 13.15 5.05 -5.61
C LYS A 119 12.81 3.57 -5.75
N TYR A 120 12.47 2.89 -4.64
CA TYR A 120 12.00 1.51 -4.69
C TYR A 120 10.76 1.36 -5.57
N MET A 121 9.77 2.24 -5.43
CA MET A 121 8.55 2.20 -6.25
C MET A 121 8.85 2.48 -7.72
N GLN A 122 9.74 3.44 -8.02
CA GLN A 122 10.22 3.70 -9.39
C GLN A 122 10.87 2.45 -10.01
N ASP A 123 11.68 1.73 -9.24
CA ASP A 123 12.37 0.54 -9.73
C ASP A 123 11.41 -0.64 -9.96
N VAL A 124 10.45 -0.88 -9.06
CA VAL A 124 9.51 -2.02 -9.22
C VAL A 124 8.41 -1.76 -10.25
N CYS A 125 8.08 -0.51 -10.52
CA CYS A 125 7.11 -0.10 -11.55
C CYS A 125 7.76 0.25 -12.90
N GLU A 126 9.09 0.36 -12.96
CA GLU A 126 9.85 0.84 -14.12
C GLU A 126 9.45 2.25 -14.58
N ASP A 127 9.03 3.11 -13.64
CA ASP A 127 8.63 4.49 -13.94
C ASP A 127 9.40 5.51 -13.06
N PRO A 128 10.34 6.28 -13.63
CA PRO A 128 11.09 7.30 -12.91
C PRO A 128 10.26 8.55 -12.53
N GLU A 129 9.04 8.69 -13.06
CA GLU A 129 8.17 9.85 -12.77
C GLU A 129 7.32 9.65 -11.50
N ILE A 130 7.35 8.48 -10.88
CA ILE A 130 6.67 8.26 -9.60
C ILE A 130 7.26 9.20 -8.56
N ALA A 131 6.40 10.03 -7.96
CA ALA A 131 6.76 10.98 -6.93
C ALA A 131 5.57 11.23 -5.99
N VAL A 132 5.82 11.79 -4.82
CA VAL A 132 4.76 12.18 -3.88
C VAL A 132 3.93 13.31 -4.50
N ASP A 133 2.62 13.12 -4.57
CA ASP A 133 1.66 14.21 -4.85
C ASP A 133 1.48 15.02 -3.57
N GLU A 134 2.15 16.16 -3.52
CA GLU A 134 2.17 17.01 -2.33
C GLU A 134 0.79 17.58 -1.98
N ALA A 135 -0.07 17.84 -2.97
CA ALA A 135 -1.42 18.36 -2.73
C ALA A 135 -2.30 17.30 -2.05
N VAL A 136 -2.23 16.04 -2.50
CA VAL A 136 -2.93 14.92 -1.86
C VAL A 136 -2.34 14.65 -0.48
N PHE A 137 -1.02 14.64 -0.33
CA PHE A 137 -0.34 14.44 0.96
C PHE A 137 -0.81 15.47 2.00
N GLN A 138 -0.77 16.77 1.69
CA GLN A 138 -1.19 17.82 2.61
C GLN A 138 -2.69 17.71 2.95
N SER A 139 -3.52 17.39 1.96
CA SER A 139 -4.96 17.21 2.15
C SER A 139 -5.26 16.02 3.06
N GLU A 140 -4.54 14.90 2.92
CA GLU A 140 -4.68 13.73 3.78
C GLU A 140 -4.16 14.00 5.19
N MET A 141 -3.00 14.64 5.35
CA MET A 141 -2.45 15.02 6.66
C MET A 141 -3.40 15.94 7.45
N ALA A 142 -4.12 16.84 6.77
CA ALA A 142 -5.14 17.69 7.40
C ALA A 142 -6.37 16.90 7.90
N THR A 143 -6.62 15.69 7.37
CA THR A 143 -7.79 14.85 7.70
C THR A 143 -7.43 13.53 8.36
N CYS A 144 -6.15 13.27 8.69
CA CYS A 144 -5.63 11.99 9.16
C CYS A 144 -5.85 11.70 10.67
N ALA A 145 -6.75 12.42 11.35
CA ALA A 145 -6.97 12.26 12.78
C ALA A 145 -7.20 10.79 13.21
N ARG A 146 -7.89 10.00 12.37
CA ARG A 146 -8.13 8.58 12.65
C ARG A 146 -6.83 7.76 12.55
N ASN A 147 -5.99 7.97 11.56
CA ASN A 147 -4.70 7.29 11.43
C ASN A 147 -3.76 7.66 12.60
N LYS A 148 -3.77 8.93 13.03
CA LYS A 148 -3.04 9.37 14.23
C LYS A 148 -3.56 8.66 15.49
N ALA A 149 -4.88 8.55 15.67
CA ALA A 149 -5.46 7.82 16.81
C ALA A 149 -5.04 6.33 16.81
N ILE A 150 -5.03 5.68 15.65
CA ILE A 150 -4.50 4.31 15.48
C ILE A 150 -3.03 4.25 15.91
N ALA A 151 -2.20 5.16 15.41
CA ALA A 151 -0.75 5.17 15.70
C ALA A 151 -0.46 5.45 17.20
N TYR A 152 -1.20 6.36 17.83
CA TYR A 152 -1.09 6.58 19.28
C TYR A 152 -1.51 5.35 20.09
N LEU A 153 -2.54 4.62 19.64
CA LEU A 153 -2.95 3.37 20.30
C LEU A 153 -1.86 2.28 20.13
N LEU A 154 -1.29 2.14 18.94
CA LEU A 154 -0.14 1.25 18.69
C LEU A 154 1.05 1.59 19.59
N LYS A 155 1.36 2.89 19.74
CA LYS A 155 2.43 3.39 20.62
C LYS A 155 2.15 3.08 22.09
N SER A 156 0.92 3.29 22.55
CA SER A 156 0.52 3.04 23.95
C SER A 156 0.57 1.55 24.32
N LYS A 157 0.46 0.66 23.33
CA LYS A 157 0.59 -0.79 23.48
C LYS A 157 2.01 -1.30 23.23
N GLU A 158 2.97 -0.41 23.03
CA GLU A 158 4.38 -0.74 22.74
C GLU A 158 4.56 -1.62 21.47
N ILE A 159 3.58 -1.55 20.52
CA ILE A 159 3.65 -2.26 19.23
C ILE A 159 4.60 -1.53 18.29
N ILE A 160 4.64 -0.20 18.36
CA ILE A 160 5.62 0.64 17.63
C ILE A 160 6.43 1.45 18.64
N ASP A 161 7.73 1.58 18.40
CA ASP A 161 8.67 2.36 19.21
C ASP A 161 9.02 3.72 18.60
N THR A 162 8.75 3.89 17.31
CA THR A 162 8.97 5.11 16.54
C THR A 162 8.09 6.28 17.00
N ASP A 163 8.44 7.49 16.57
CA ASP A 163 7.56 8.65 16.72
C ASP A 163 6.28 8.46 15.90
N VAL A 164 5.14 8.87 16.48
CA VAL A 164 3.82 8.70 15.86
C VAL A 164 3.68 9.57 14.62
N GLU A 165 4.15 10.82 14.69
CA GLU A 165 4.05 11.76 13.56
C GLU A 165 4.94 11.31 12.41
N ASP A 166 6.15 10.80 12.69
CA ASP A 166 7.06 10.26 11.68
C ASP A 166 6.44 9.04 10.99
N SER A 167 5.89 8.10 11.74
CA SER A 167 5.25 6.89 11.21
C SER A 167 4.03 7.21 10.34
N VAL A 168 3.16 8.12 10.81
CA VAL A 168 1.97 8.54 10.06
C VAL A 168 2.34 9.35 8.83
N THR A 169 3.34 10.24 8.93
CA THR A 169 3.84 11.02 7.80
C THR A 169 4.42 10.12 6.71
N PHE A 170 5.27 9.17 7.09
CA PHE A 170 5.85 8.21 6.15
C PHE A 170 4.76 7.37 5.46
N TYR A 171 3.81 6.81 6.24
CA TYR A 171 2.66 6.07 5.72
C TYR A 171 1.84 6.91 4.74
N THR A 172 1.51 8.16 5.09
CA THR A 172 0.69 9.04 4.26
C THR A 172 1.41 9.44 2.98
N LYS A 173 2.72 9.71 3.04
CA LYS A 173 3.54 9.99 1.85
C LYS A 173 3.58 8.79 0.90
N MET A 174 3.72 7.55 1.42
CA MET A 174 3.63 6.35 0.58
C MET A 174 2.28 6.25 -0.14
N CYS A 175 1.18 6.52 0.57
CA CYS A 175 -0.18 6.53 -0.01
C CYS A 175 -0.36 7.62 -1.07
N SER A 176 0.35 8.73 -0.94
CA SER A 176 0.27 9.90 -1.82
C SER A 176 1.20 9.84 -3.03
N MET A 177 1.90 8.73 -3.27
CA MET A 177 2.72 8.59 -4.48
C MET A 177 1.85 8.47 -5.72
N SER A 178 2.18 9.26 -6.73
CA SER A 178 1.47 9.36 -8.01
C SER A 178 1.92 8.25 -8.94
N VAL A 179 0.97 7.42 -9.38
CA VAL A 179 1.15 6.28 -10.28
C VAL A 179 0.09 6.32 -11.38
N ASN A 180 0.22 5.45 -12.36
CA ASN A 180 -0.79 5.21 -13.39
C ASN A 180 -1.15 3.71 -13.48
N ALA A 181 -2.05 3.33 -14.39
CA ALA A 181 -2.49 1.94 -14.52
C ALA A 181 -1.37 1.00 -15.02
N ARG A 182 -0.43 1.52 -15.81
CA ARG A 182 0.74 0.75 -16.29
C ARG A 182 1.68 0.43 -15.15
N ASP A 183 1.97 1.40 -14.27
CA ASP A 183 2.85 1.23 -13.13
C ASP A 183 2.36 0.10 -12.21
N LEU A 184 1.05 0.09 -11.91
CA LEU A 184 0.45 -0.96 -11.10
C LEU A 184 0.45 -2.32 -11.80
N ALA A 185 0.23 -2.35 -13.13
CA ALA A 185 0.31 -3.58 -13.91
C ALA A 185 1.75 -4.10 -13.99
N MET A 186 2.76 -3.22 -14.06
CA MET A 186 4.18 -3.58 -14.03
C MET A 186 4.58 -4.19 -12.67
N PHE A 187 4.14 -3.60 -11.56
CA PHE A 187 4.32 -4.20 -10.24
C PHE A 187 3.62 -5.56 -10.14
N GLY A 188 2.40 -5.69 -10.68
CA GLY A 188 1.70 -6.96 -10.78
C GLY A 188 2.47 -8.01 -11.58
N LEU A 189 3.07 -7.61 -12.72
CA LEU A 189 3.94 -8.46 -13.53
C LEU A 189 5.18 -8.91 -12.77
N LEU A 190 5.84 -8.02 -12.02
CA LEU A 190 6.99 -8.38 -11.18
C LEU A 190 6.63 -9.48 -10.18
N LEU A 191 5.48 -9.37 -9.52
CA LEU A 191 5.00 -10.40 -8.59
C LEU A 191 4.63 -11.69 -9.33
N ALA A 192 3.97 -11.62 -10.48
CA ALA A 192 3.60 -12.79 -11.29
C ALA A 192 4.83 -13.51 -11.88
N ASN A 193 5.93 -12.80 -12.09
CA ASN A 193 7.21 -13.31 -12.60
C ASN A 193 8.21 -13.65 -11.49
N ASP A 194 7.73 -14.11 -10.36
CA ASP A 194 8.55 -14.56 -9.21
C ASP A 194 9.55 -13.50 -8.70
N GLY A 195 9.19 -12.22 -8.77
CA GLY A 195 10.01 -11.09 -8.33
C GLY A 195 11.18 -10.75 -9.25
N VAL A 196 11.18 -11.29 -10.46
CA VAL A 196 12.17 -11.01 -11.50
C VAL A 196 11.60 -10.00 -12.48
N GLN A 197 12.27 -8.87 -12.62
CA GLN A 197 11.93 -7.83 -13.58
C GLN A 197 12.10 -8.35 -15.02
N LEU A 198 11.05 -8.31 -15.81
CA LEU A 198 11.06 -8.93 -17.14
C LEU A 198 12.00 -8.21 -18.11
N SER A 199 12.09 -6.88 -18.01
CA SER A 199 12.91 -6.02 -18.88
C SER A 199 14.42 -6.23 -18.71
N THR A 200 14.87 -6.51 -17.47
CA THR A 200 16.29 -6.60 -17.13
C THR A 200 16.75 -7.99 -16.73
N GLY A 201 15.84 -8.91 -16.42
CA GLY A 201 16.13 -10.20 -15.83
C GLY A 201 16.62 -10.13 -14.38
N LYS A 202 16.63 -8.95 -13.75
CA LYS A 202 17.09 -8.75 -12.38
C LYS A 202 16.00 -9.14 -11.38
N ARG A 203 16.38 -9.90 -10.35
CA ARG A 203 15.49 -10.16 -9.22
C ARG A 203 15.47 -8.93 -8.29
N LEU A 204 14.29 -8.35 -8.11
CA LEU A 204 14.05 -7.22 -7.22
C LEU A 204 13.39 -7.64 -5.91
N ILE A 205 12.59 -8.73 -5.95
CA ILE A 205 11.89 -9.28 -4.80
C ILE A 205 12.19 -10.78 -4.73
N SER A 206 12.43 -11.31 -3.53
CA SER A 206 12.71 -12.73 -3.37
C SER A 206 11.47 -13.60 -3.65
N SER A 207 11.68 -14.82 -4.13
CA SER A 207 10.59 -15.79 -4.34
C SER A 207 9.80 -16.07 -3.05
N GLN A 208 10.43 -15.95 -1.88
CA GLN A 208 9.77 -16.13 -0.60
C GLN A 208 8.76 -15.02 -0.34
N THR A 209 9.16 -13.76 -0.50
CA THR A 209 8.28 -12.59 -0.35
C THR A 209 7.13 -12.64 -1.36
N VAL A 210 7.44 -12.95 -2.63
CA VAL A 210 6.43 -13.05 -3.69
C VAL A 210 5.35 -14.08 -3.37
N ARG A 211 5.69 -15.19 -2.71
CA ARG A 211 4.68 -16.19 -2.32
C ARG A 211 3.82 -15.73 -1.16
N MET A 212 4.38 -14.98 -0.21
CA MET A 212 3.64 -14.53 0.99
C MET A 212 2.71 -13.36 0.72
N VAL A 213 3.13 -12.40 -0.09
CA VAL A 213 2.40 -11.13 -0.27
C VAL A 213 1.06 -11.31 -1.01
N PRO A 214 0.95 -12.00 -2.17
CA PRO A 214 -0.33 -12.25 -2.82
C PRO A 214 -1.30 -13.07 -1.96
N VAL A 215 -0.80 -14.04 -1.18
CA VAL A 215 -1.62 -14.81 -0.24
C VAL A 215 -2.22 -13.87 0.81
N SER A 216 -1.39 -13.03 1.44
CA SER A 216 -1.85 -12.03 2.39
C SER A 216 -2.88 -11.08 1.78
N TYR A 217 -2.61 -10.56 0.58
CA TYR A 217 -3.54 -9.65 -0.10
C TYR A 217 -4.87 -10.32 -0.46
N THR A 218 -4.83 -11.52 -1.02
CA THR A 218 -6.03 -12.23 -1.51
C THR A 218 -6.90 -12.74 -0.36
N HIS A 219 -6.31 -13.32 0.67
CA HIS A 219 -7.05 -13.96 1.76
C HIS A 219 -7.45 -12.99 2.87
N LEU A 220 -6.66 -11.93 3.10
CA LEU A 220 -6.91 -10.99 4.21
C LEU A 220 -7.83 -9.82 3.82
N ARG A 221 -7.93 -9.50 2.52
CA ARG A 221 -8.68 -8.34 2.03
C ARG A 221 -9.91 -8.69 1.17
N ALA A 222 -10.05 -9.93 0.71
CA ALA A 222 -11.15 -10.32 -0.18
C ALA A 222 -12.54 -10.13 0.43
N HIS A 223 -12.66 -10.11 1.75
CA HIS A 223 -13.91 -9.90 2.47
C HIS A 223 -14.31 -8.42 2.62
N GLU A 224 -13.37 -7.49 2.50
CA GLU A 224 -13.63 -6.06 2.68
C GLU A 224 -14.21 -5.40 1.42
N THR A 225 -13.92 -5.92 0.23
CA THR A 225 -14.40 -5.37 -1.04
C THR A 225 -15.88 -5.63 -1.30
N ALA A 226 -16.44 -6.71 -0.78
CA ALA A 226 -17.86 -7.02 -0.93
C ALA A 226 -18.79 -6.25 0.03
N ALA A 227 -18.24 -5.74 1.16
CA ALA A 227 -19.00 -5.00 2.16
C ALA A 227 -18.99 -3.48 1.95
N ASN A 228 -18.10 -2.97 1.08
CA ASN A 228 -17.88 -1.54 0.85
C ASN A 228 -18.24 -1.10 -0.59
N LEU A 229 -18.87 -1.98 -1.38
CA LEU A 229 -19.44 -1.67 -2.68
C LEU A 229 -20.95 -1.51 -2.58
#